data_75ebd45ee681bf618e81e6e8e350d1ee
#
_entry.id   75ebd45ee681bf618e81e6e8e350d1ee
#
_cell.length_a   1.000
_cell.length_b   1.000
_cell.length_c   1.000
_cell.angle_alpha   90.00
_cell.angle_beta   90.00
_cell.angle_gamma   90.00
#
_symmetry.space_group_name_H-M   'P 1'
#
loop_
_entity.id
_entity.type
_entity.pdbx_description
1 polymer ?
#
loop_
_entity_poly.entity_id
_entity_poly.type
_entity_poly.pdbx_seq_one_letter_code
_entity_poly.pdbx_strand_id
1 'polypeptide(L)'
;MTEKLRALAKLFVLVFLLRSLGMPRGLAQSKDWQASAQADPVLQAMRVELERSKTQLKLEAVAAPYYIEYRVIDDDEYSAQAAFGALGADLRSRFRFLRVVVRIGDYKQDSYFHQGEGSSNIMPLDDDPLALRHQLWIATDRAYKSAAESLTAKQSQLKQLTVDQPVDDFARAEPLQSIEPLAKLDFDPRPWNRMLEDASTLYKTDPQLESFESSLKFQAINRYFVNSEGTVVRSGQSYYEMNFVGRSQAADGMSLERDKGFVANTMTELPSAEAFLSAAKDLAGTLRTMRDASLVDEEYRGPVLFSPNASTTIFADLVGENVLGYKPELGKNGRTSKAFASSYKSRVLPDFLSVIDDPTLATYRDRPLLGKYEIDDEGVRARSVSVVENGMLTNYLIGRQPIRDFPTSNGHGRARIPNNPAGPSLGNLIVTSSEPLSAEAMKKKLIDLCQQRDLPYGYFVDSFGSKLAPRLIYKVWVKDGHQELVRGAIFGDLDTRSLRNNLIAAGDDFSVKNHLLNIPHSIVTPSILFDELEVKRANQSKEKLPEYPPPLVSKSAIQQVSAAK
;
A
#
# COMPACT_ATOMS: atom_id res chain seq x y z
N MET A 1 31.50 -41.05 -37.44
CA MET A 1 31.09 -39.85 -36.67
C MET A 1 29.74 -39.30 -37.13
N THR A 2 28.85 -40.10 -37.72
CA THR A 2 27.61 -39.66 -38.36
C THR A 2 26.34 -40.33 -37.81
N GLU A 3 26.42 -41.41 -37.06
CA GLU A 3 25.23 -42.07 -36.50
C GLU A 3 24.87 -41.59 -35.07
N LYS A 4 25.85 -41.22 -34.25
CA LYS A 4 25.61 -40.68 -32.90
C LYS A 4 24.99 -39.27 -32.90
N LEU A 5 25.25 -38.46 -33.94
CA LEU A 5 24.62 -37.15 -34.08
C LEU A 5 23.13 -37.23 -34.52
N ARG A 6 22.76 -38.29 -35.27
CA ARG A 6 21.35 -38.51 -35.69
C ARG A 6 20.49 -39.05 -34.55
N ALA A 7 21.08 -39.80 -33.61
CA ALA A 7 20.38 -40.29 -32.42
C ALA A 7 20.11 -39.16 -31.39
N LEU A 8 21.04 -38.21 -31.21
CA LEU A 8 20.83 -37.04 -30.36
C LEU A 8 19.79 -36.06 -30.91
N ALA A 9 19.76 -35.86 -32.23
CA ALA A 9 18.78 -35.00 -32.87
C ALA A 9 17.34 -35.56 -32.78
N LYS A 10 17.19 -36.91 -32.86
CA LYS A 10 15.87 -37.55 -32.66
C LYS A 10 15.42 -37.56 -31.22
N LEU A 11 16.33 -37.61 -30.25
CA LEU A 11 15.99 -37.51 -28.83
C LEU A 11 15.58 -36.07 -28.43
N PHE A 12 16.20 -35.04 -29.03
CA PHE A 12 15.82 -33.63 -28.79
C PHE A 12 14.47 -33.25 -29.40
N VAL A 13 14.09 -33.82 -30.56
CA VAL A 13 12.78 -33.59 -31.17
C VAL A 13 11.66 -34.31 -30.42
N LEU A 14 11.93 -35.48 -29.82
CA LEU A 14 10.95 -36.22 -29.04
C LEU A 14 10.70 -35.58 -27.66
N VAL A 15 11.69 -34.94 -27.06
CA VAL A 15 11.54 -34.19 -25.79
C VAL A 15 10.83 -32.85 -26.00
N PHE A 16 10.96 -32.23 -27.18
CA PHE A 16 10.23 -31.00 -27.52
C PHE A 16 8.76 -31.25 -27.90
N LEU A 17 8.43 -32.44 -28.46
CA LEU A 17 7.04 -32.82 -28.81
C LEU A 17 6.23 -33.33 -27.59
N LEU A 18 6.88 -33.77 -26.52
CA LEU A 18 6.20 -34.16 -25.28
C LEU A 18 5.93 -32.99 -24.30
N ARG A 19 6.49 -31.79 -24.57
CA ARG A 19 6.19 -30.56 -23.83
C ARG A 19 5.05 -29.72 -24.44
N SER A 20 4.54 -30.05 -25.62
CA SER A 20 3.47 -29.32 -26.29
C SER A 20 2.08 -29.96 -26.16
N LEU A 21 1.95 -31.08 -25.44
CA LEU A 21 0.66 -31.60 -24.97
C LEU A 21 0.39 -31.20 -23.52
N GLY A 22 0.55 -29.90 -23.23
CA GLY A 22 -0.06 -29.28 -22.07
C GLY A 22 -1.57 -29.31 -22.29
N MET A 23 -2.28 -30.27 -21.68
CA MET A 23 -3.73 -30.18 -21.55
C MET A 23 -4.08 -28.77 -21.06
N PRO A 24 -5.10 -28.13 -21.62
CA PRO A 24 -5.55 -26.84 -21.15
C PRO A 24 -5.98 -27.01 -19.69
N ARG A 25 -5.20 -26.45 -18.76
CA ARG A 25 -5.52 -26.36 -17.33
C ARG A 25 -6.89 -25.75 -17.04
N GLY A 26 -7.57 -25.19 -18.05
CA GLY A 26 -8.87 -24.56 -17.94
C GLY A 26 -10.06 -25.52 -17.76
N LEU A 27 -9.94 -26.80 -18.11
CA LEU A 27 -11.08 -27.74 -18.04
C LEU A 27 -11.13 -28.55 -16.74
N ALA A 28 -10.01 -28.75 -16.03
CA ALA A 28 -10.01 -29.39 -14.72
C ALA A 28 -10.42 -28.42 -13.61
N GLN A 29 -10.07 -27.13 -13.72
CA GLN A 29 -10.52 -26.08 -12.81
C GLN A 29 -12.04 -25.83 -12.87
N SER A 30 -12.70 -26.10 -14.00
CA SER A 30 -14.11 -25.75 -14.20
C SER A 30 -15.11 -26.61 -13.43
N LYS A 31 -14.76 -27.83 -13.00
CA LYS A 31 -15.67 -28.69 -12.20
C LYS A 31 -15.49 -28.50 -10.69
N ASP A 32 -14.29 -28.26 -10.22
CA ASP A 32 -14.01 -28.09 -8.78
C ASP A 32 -14.52 -26.76 -8.22
N TRP A 33 -14.44 -25.66 -8.98
CA TRP A 33 -14.91 -24.37 -8.48
C TRP A 33 -16.45 -24.34 -8.34
N GLN A 34 -17.21 -25.00 -9.24
CA GLN A 34 -18.67 -25.04 -9.15
C GLN A 34 -19.12 -25.78 -7.88
N ALA A 35 -18.50 -26.92 -7.55
CA ALA A 35 -18.77 -27.63 -6.32
C ALA A 35 -18.38 -26.82 -5.07
N SER A 36 -17.23 -26.16 -5.09
CA SER A 36 -16.77 -25.28 -4.02
C SER A 36 -17.65 -24.04 -3.86
N ALA A 37 -18.12 -23.47 -4.95
CA ALA A 37 -19.05 -22.34 -4.92
C ALA A 37 -20.45 -22.74 -4.44
N GLN A 38 -20.91 -23.95 -4.77
CA GLN A 38 -22.20 -24.48 -4.30
C GLN A 38 -22.18 -24.83 -2.81
N ALA A 39 -21.03 -25.21 -2.26
CA ALA A 39 -20.87 -25.52 -0.86
C ALA A 39 -20.69 -24.30 0.04
N ASP A 40 -20.48 -23.09 -0.53
CA ASP A 40 -20.22 -21.86 0.23
C ASP A 40 -21.54 -21.10 0.50
N PRO A 41 -22.00 -21.05 1.77
CA PRO A 41 -23.30 -20.46 2.11
C PRO A 41 -23.38 -18.95 1.83
N VAL A 42 -22.27 -18.21 2.04
CA VAL A 42 -22.21 -16.76 1.77
C VAL A 42 -22.35 -16.50 0.27
N LEU A 43 -21.56 -17.21 -0.54
CA LEU A 43 -21.59 -17.05 -1.99
C LEU A 43 -22.95 -17.48 -2.57
N GLN A 44 -23.58 -18.54 -2.03
CA GLN A 44 -24.91 -18.97 -2.43
C GLN A 44 -25.97 -17.92 -2.10
N ALA A 45 -25.94 -17.37 -0.87
CA ALA A 45 -26.87 -16.31 -0.47
C ALA A 45 -26.75 -15.09 -1.40
N MET A 46 -25.52 -14.67 -1.72
CA MET A 46 -25.26 -13.57 -2.64
C MET A 46 -25.82 -13.84 -4.05
N ARG A 47 -25.57 -15.01 -4.62
CA ARG A 47 -26.06 -15.37 -5.95
C ARG A 47 -27.57 -15.44 -6.03
N VAL A 48 -28.21 -16.11 -5.06
CA VAL A 48 -29.68 -16.26 -5.04
C VAL A 48 -30.36 -14.90 -4.90
N GLU A 49 -29.85 -14.03 -4.02
CA GLU A 49 -30.45 -12.71 -3.83
C GLU A 49 -30.15 -11.76 -4.98
N LEU A 50 -29.00 -11.88 -5.64
CA LEU A 50 -28.69 -11.12 -6.86
C LEU A 50 -29.68 -11.45 -8.00
N GLU A 51 -29.92 -12.73 -8.29
CA GLU A 51 -30.88 -13.14 -9.33
C GLU A 51 -32.31 -12.70 -8.98
N ARG A 52 -32.70 -12.76 -7.70
CA ARG A 52 -33.96 -12.23 -7.26
C ARG A 52 -34.06 -10.71 -7.44
N SER A 53 -33.02 -9.98 -7.09
CA SER A 53 -32.98 -8.52 -7.23
C SER A 53 -33.01 -8.09 -8.69
N LYS A 54 -32.29 -8.78 -9.58
CA LYS A 54 -32.34 -8.51 -11.04
C LYS A 54 -33.76 -8.57 -11.61
N THR A 55 -34.59 -9.48 -11.09
CA THR A 55 -35.92 -9.75 -11.65
C THR A 55 -37.05 -9.02 -10.93
N GLN A 56 -36.90 -8.73 -9.64
CA GLN A 56 -37.99 -8.28 -8.78
C GLN A 56 -37.79 -6.86 -8.20
N LEU A 57 -36.57 -6.31 -8.24
CA LEU A 57 -36.31 -4.99 -7.67
C LEU A 57 -36.99 -3.88 -8.48
N LYS A 58 -38.04 -3.28 -7.92
CA LYS A 58 -38.84 -2.23 -8.56
C LYS A 58 -39.31 -1.22 -7.51
N LEU A 59 -39.28 0.05 -7.88
CA LEU A 59 -39.98 1.14 -7.20
C LEU A 59 -40.85 1.84 -8.23
N GLU A 60 -42.02 2.34 -7.76
CA GLU A 60 -42.90 3.12 -8.61
C GLU A 60 -42.18 4.39 -9.10
N ALA A 61 -42.30 4.68 -10.39
CA ALA A 61 -41.68 5.82 -11.06
C ALA A 61 -40.13 5.86 -11.07
N VAL A 62 -39.45 4.77 -10.68
CA VAL A 62 -37.98 4.66 -10.74
C VAL A 62 -37.58 3.63 -11.79
N ALA A 63 -36.60 3.96 -12.62
CA ALA A 63 -36.08 3.04 -13.62
C ALA A 63 -35.43 1.80 -12.95
N ALA A 64 -35.56 0.64 -13.59
CA ALA A 64 -34.86 -0.57 -13.13
C ALA A 64 -33.34 -0.38 -13.14
N PRO A 65 -32.61 -1.00 -12.20
CA PRO A 65 -31.15 -0.94 -12.21
C PRO A 65 -30.59 -1.69 -13.42
N TYR A 66 -29.58 -1.11 -14.05
CA TYR A 66 -28.82 -1.76 -15.12
C TYR A 66 -27.64 -2.56 -14.56
N TYR A 67 -27.17 -2.22 -13.32
CA TYR A 67 -26.06 -2.89 -12.65
C TYR A 67 -26.34 -3.04 -11.16
N ILE A 68 -26.06 -4.23 -10.63
CA ILE A 68 -26.12 -4.57 -9.22
C ILE A 68 -24.85 -5.33 -8.85
N GLU A 69 -24.23 -4.97 -7.73
CA GLU A 69 -23.00 -5.57 -7.20
C GLU A 69 -23.16 -5.87 -5.72
N TYR A 70 -22.76 -7.07 -5.34
CA TYR A 70 -22.59 -7.46 -3.94
C TYR A 70 -21.13 -7.75 -3.66
N ARG A 71 -20.57 -7.14 -2.64
CA ARG A 71 -19.24 -7.40 -2.11
C ARG A 71 -19.32 -7.72 -0.65
N VAL A 72 -18.77 -8.88 -0.24
CA VAL A 72 -18.66 -9.29 1.16
C VAL A 72 -17.19 -9.48 1.48
N ILE A 73 -16.78 -8.97 2.64
CA ILE A 73 -15.46 -9.19 3.23
C ILE A 73 -15.67 -9.84 4.58
N ASP A 74 -15.13 -11.03 4.78
CA ASP A 74 -15.08 -11.76 6.04
C ASP A 74 -13.64 -11.71 6.55
N ASP A 75 -13.40 -10.96 7.62
CA ASP A 75 -12.08 -10.66 8.19
C ASP A 75 -11.97 -11.25 9.59
N ASP A 76 -11.09 -12.23 9.76
CA ASP A 76 -10.70 -12.83 11.04
C ASP A 76 -9.34 -12.26 11.43
N GLU A 77 -9.31 -11.45 12.45
CA GLU A 77 -8.14 -10.69 12.89
C GLU A 77 -7.75 -11.06 14.32
N TYR A 78 -6.47 -11.26 14.56
CA TYR A 78 -5.87 -11.25 15.87
C TYR A 78 -4.89 -10.08 15.98
N SER A 79 -5.05 -9.27 17.02
CA SER A 79 -4.16 -8.15 17.32
C SER A 79 -3.68 -8.24 18.77
N ALA A 80 -2.40 -7.92 18.99
CA ALA A 80 -1.82 -7.84 20.32
C ALA A 80 -0.83 -6.66 20.40
N GLN A 81 -0.73 -6.06 21.58
CA GLN A 81 0.18 -4.96 21.85
C GLN A 81 0.82 -5.14 23.22
N ALA A 82 2.12 -4.90 23.30
CA ALA A 82 2.88 -4.91 24.54
C ALA A 82 3.65 -3.60 24.72
N ALA A 83 3.68 -3.13 25.94
CA ALA A 83 4.45 -1.98 26.37
C ALA A 83 5.01 -2.24 27.77
N PHE A 84 6.18 -1.66 28.09
CA PHE A 84 6.82 -1.80 29.41
C PHE A 84 7.04 -3.25 29.85
N GLY A 85 7.21 -4.18 28.91
CA GLY A 85 7.44 -5.60 29.19
C GLY A 85 6.19 -6.37 29.61
N ALA A 86 5.01 -5.84 29.33
CA ALA A 86 3.74 -6.48 29.62
C ALA A 86 2.78 -6.37 28.44
N LEU A 87 1.95 -7.39 28.26
CA LEU A 87 0.88 -7.37 27.30
C LEU A 87 -0.20 -6.39 27.76
N GLY A 88 -0.47 -5.36 26.96
CA GLY A 88 -1.51 -4.37 27.24
C GLY A 88 -2.88 -4.79 26.74
N ALA A 89 -2.91 -5.47 25.60
CA ALA A 89 -4.11 -6.01 25.00
C ALA A 89 -3.75 -7.20 24.10
N ASP A 90 -4.65 -8.17 24.03
CA ASP A 90 -4.74 -9.17 22.96
C ASP A 90 -6.21 -9.43 22.63
N LEU A 91 -6.56 -9.41 21.36
CA LEU A 91 -7.93 -9.52 20.93
C LEU A 91 -8.00 -10.33 19.64
N ARG A 92 -8.87 -11.31 19.60
CA ARG A 92 -9.33 -11.93 18.37
C ARG A 92 -10.73 -11.43 18.04
N SER A 93 -10.91 -10.93 16.84
CA SER A 93 -12.20 -10.44 16.35
C SER A 93 -12.47 -10.95 14.95
N ARG A 94 -13.73 -11.17 14.63
CA ARG A 94 -14.17 -11.51 13.28
C ARG A 94 -15.32 -10.60 12.88
N PHE A 95 -15.23 -10.05 11.69
CA PHE A 95 -16.25 -9.18 11.12
C PHE A 95 -16.59 -9.62 9.72
N ARG A 96 -17.87 -9.55 9.38
CA ARG A 96 -18.33 -9.75 8.01
C ARG A 96 -19.05 -8.49 7.54
N PHE A 97 -18.49 -7.86 6.52
CA PHE A 97 -19.00 -6.60 5.97
C PHE A 97 -19.60 -6.84 4.61
N LEU A 98 -20.77 -6.25 4.39
CA LEU A 98 -21.46 -6.21 3.11
C LEU A 98 -21.40 -4.81 2.54
N ARG A 99 -21.10 -4.70 1.25
CA ARG A 99 -21.38 -3.52 0.45
C ARG A 99 -22.23 -3.92 -0.74
N VAL A 100 -23.28 -3.15 -0.98
CA VAL A 100 -24.17 -3.27 -2.13
C VAL A 100 -24.09 -1.99 -2.95
N VAL A 101 -23.86 -2.13 -4.24
CA VAL A 101 -23.94 -1.02 -5.21
C VAL A 101 -25.07 -1.32 -6.18
N VAL A 102 -25.93 -0.35 -6.39
CA VAL A 102 -27.00 -0.38 -7.39
C VAL A 102 -26.82 0.84 -8.28
N ARG A 103 -26.84 0.64 -9.60
CA ARG A 103 -26.74 1.73 -10.58
C ARG A 103 -27.98 1.80 -11.45
N ILE A 104 -28.51 3.01 -11.61
CA ILE A 104 -29.68 3.34 -12.42
C ILE A 104 -29.24 4.27 -13.54
N GLY A 105 -29.87 4.18 -14.69
CA GLY A 105 -29.46 4.88 -15.92
C GLY A 105 -28.80 3.91 -16.88
N ASP A 106 -27.64 4.23 -17.41
CA ASP A 106 -26.85 3.38 -18.26
C ASP A 106 -25.35 3.61 -18.05
N TYR A 107 -24.48 2.90 -18.81
CA TYR A 107 -23.03 3.03 -18.68
C TYR A 107 -22.51 4.42 -19.01
N LYS A 108 -23.21 5.20 -19.84
CA LYS A 108 -22.80 6.56 -20.23
C LYS A 108 -23.14 7.57 -19.15
N GLN A 109 -24.36 7.45 -18.58
CA GLN A 109 -24.83 8.35 -17.54
C GLN A 109 -25.65 7.58 -16.53
N ASP A 110 -25.12 7.41 -15.34
CA ASP A 110 -25.75 6.67 -14.27
C ASP A 110 -25.90 7.47 -12.96
N SER A 111 -26.47 6.78 -11.98
CA SER A 111 -26.70 7.33 -10.63
C SER A 111 -25.44 7.52 -9.80
N TYR A 112 -24.28 7.05 -10.23
CA TYR A 112 -23.04 7.20 -9.44
C TYR A 112 -22.60 8.65 -9.44
N PHE A 113 -22.67 9.26 -8.25
CA PHE A 113 -22.43 10.67 -8.05
C PHE A 113 -21.73 10.87 -6.72
N HIS A 114 -20.58 11.53 -6.72
CA HIS A 114 -19.64 11.60 -5.62
C HIS A 114 -19.02 10.24 -5.23
N GLN A 115 -18.27 10.23 -4.14
CA GLN A 115 -17.73 8.98 -3.59
C GLN A 115 -18.74 8.39 -2.62
N GLY A 116 -19.07 7.11 -2.76
CA GLY A 116 -19.71 6.37 -1.69
C GLY A 116 -21.16 6.00 -1.87
N GLU A 117 -21.70 6.11 -3.06
CA GLU A 117 -23.04 5.60 -3.34
C GLU A 117 -23.10 4.08 -3.19
N GLY A 118 -24.14 3.61 -2.53
CA GLY A 118 -24.36 2.23 -2.16
C GLY A 118 -24.70 2.10 -0.68
N SER A 119 -24.95 0.88 -0.24
CA SER A 119 -25.25 0.56 1.16
C SER A 119 -24.16 -0.32 1.74
N SER A 120 -23.74 -0.04 2.97
CA SER A 120 -22.80 -0.84 3.73
C SER A 120 -23.39 -1.28 5.05
N ASN A 121 -23.26 -2.57 5.39
CA ASN A 121 -23.79 -3.16 6.62
C ASN A 121 -22.86 -4.22 7.17
N ILE A 122 -22.98 -4.51 8.45
CA ILE A 122 -22.42 -5.72 9.07
C ILE A 122 -23.35 -6.89 8.76
N MET A 123 -22.79 -8.04 8.39
CA MET A 123 -23.51 -9.28 8.16
C MET A 123 -23.39 -10.23 9.35
N PRO A 124 -24.35 -11.15 9.53
CA PRO A 124 -24.22 -12.26 10.47
C PRO A 124 -22.96 -13.09 10.22
N LEU A 125 -22.33 -13.56 11.29
CA LEU A 125 -21.16 -14.43 11.23
C LEU A 125 -21.54 -15.91 11.15
N ASP A 126 -22.72 -16.25 11.62
CA ASP A 126 -23.34 -17.54 11.35
C ASP A 126 -23.77 -17.61 9.88
N ASP A 127 -23.66 -18.79 9.31
CA ASP A 127 -23.91 -18.98 7.88
C ASP A 127 -25.41 -19.33 7.61
N ASP A 128 -26.35 -18.78 8.40
CA ASP A 128 -27.78 -18.96 8.16
C ASP A 128 -28.20 -18.33 6.82
N PRO A 129 -28.70 -19.11 5.86
CA PRO A 129 -29.00 -18.60 4.53
C PRO A 129 -30.09 -17.55 4.50
N LEU A 130 -31.06 -17.59 5.42
CA LEU A 130 -32.15 -16.62 5.47
C LEU A 130 -31.68 -15.31 6.06
N ALA A 131 -30.87 -15.35 7.12
CA ALA A 131 -30.27 -14.15 7.71
C ALA A 131 -29.34 -13.44 6.75
N LEU A 132 -28.46 -14.18 6.05
CA LEU A 132 -27.59 -13.63 5.03
C LEU A 132 -28.38 -12.96 3.89
N ARG A 133 -29.39 -13.64 3.35
CA ARG A 133 -30.24 -13.10 2.28
C ARG A 133 -31.07 -11.90 2.73
N HIS A 134 -31.55 -11.90 3.96
CA HIS A 134 -32.31 -10.78 4.50
C HIS A 134 -31.46 -9.50 4.58
N GLN A 135 -30.20 -9.61 5.02
CA GLN A 135 -29.26 -8.47 5.04
C GLN A 135 -28.95 -7.96 3.62
N LEU A 136 -28.75 -8.86 2.67
CA LEU A 136 -28.57 -8.50 1.25
C LEU A 136 -29.78 -7.76 0.71
N TRP A 137 -31.00 -8.25 0.98
CA TRP A 137 -32.24 -7.63 0.54
C TRP A 137 -32.43 -6.20 1.08
N ILE A 138 -32.24 -5.99 2.40
CA ILE A 138 -32.35 -4.66 3.03
C ILE A 138 -31.30 -3.71 2.44
N ALA A 139 -30.05 -4.18 2.31
CA ALA A 139 -28.97 -3.37 1.77
C ALA A 139 -29.21 -3.00 0.29
N THR A 140 -29.81 -3.92 -0.49
CA THR A 140 -30.19 -3.68 -1.89
C THR A 140 -31.28 -2.63 -2.01
N ASP A 141 -32.33 -2.71 -1.18
CA ASP A 141 -33.40 -1.70 -1.14
C ASP A 141 -32.85 -0.29 -0.83
N ARG A 142 -31.97 -0.20 0.18
CA ARG A 142 -31.33 1.07 0.55
C ARG A 142 -30.45 1.61 -0.59
N ALA A 143 -29.62 0.75 -1.19
CA ALA A 143 -28.75 1.14 -2.30
C ALA A 143 -29.56 1.62 -3.52
N TYR A 144 -30.69 0.98 -3.81
CA TYR A 144 -31.58 1.36 -4.92
C TYR A 144 -32.24 2.71 -4.70
N LYS A 145 -32.75 2.98 -3.48
CA LYS A 145 -33.33 4.28 -3.11
C LYS A 145 -32.29 5.39 -3.18
N SER A 146 -31.10 5.15 -2.64
CA SER A 146 -29.97 6.09 -2.73
C SER A 146 -29.58 6.38 -4.19
N ALA A 147 -29.53 5.36 -5.04
CA ALA A 147 -29.26 5.53 -6.47
C ALA A 147 -30.31 6.40 -7.18
N ALA A 148 -31.60 6.27 -6.84
CA ALA A 148 -32.67 7.09 -7.40
C ALA A 148 -32.53 8.57 -7.03
N GLU A 149 -32.23 8.85 -5.76
CA GLU A 149 -31.97 10.21 -5.26
C GLU A 149 -30.74 10.82 -5.93
N SER A 150 -29.66 10.07 -6.01
CA SER A 150 -28.39 10.48 -6.62
C SER A 150 -28.52 10.79 -8.10
N LEU A 151 -29.26 9.97 -8.85
CA LEU A 151 -29.52 10.24 -10.27
C LEU A 151 -30.25 11.58 -10.48
N THR A 152 -31.23 11.85 -9.64
CA THR A 152 -32.00 13.10 -9.69
C THR A 152 -31.10 14.30 -9.39
N ALA A 153 -30.28 14.21 -8.34
CA ALA A 153 -29.33 15.25 -7.95
C ALA A 153 -28.30 15.51 -9.05
N LYS A 154 -27.71 14.44 -9.62
CA LYS A 154 -26.74 14.52 -10.72
C LYS A 154 -27.33 15.18 -11.97
N GLN A 155 -28.54 14.78 -12.38
CA GLN A 155 -29.22 15.37 -13.51
C GLN A 155 -29.51 16.85 -13.31
N SER A 156 -29.87 17.25 -12.10
CA SER A 156 -30.09 18.67 -11.76
C SER A 156 -28.79 19.48 -11.86
N GLN A 157 -27.67 18.94 -11.41
CA GLN A 157 -26.36 19.59 -11.52
C GLN A 157 -25.87 19.66 -12.99
N LEU A 158 -26.04 18.59 -13.76
CA LEU A 158 -25.64 18.56 -15.16
C LEU A 158 -26.37 19.60 -16.02
N LYS A 159 -27.62 19.98 -15.70
CA LYS A 159 -28.33 21.06 -16.38
C LYS A 159 -27.68 22.44 -16.19
N GLN A 160 -26.87 22.60 -15.17
CA GLN A 160 -26.20 23.86 -14.81
C GLN A 160 -24.75 23.92 -15.33
N LEU A 161 -24.22 22.82 -15.87
CA LEU A 161 -22.83 22.67 -16.29
C LEU A 161 -22.74 22.47 -17.80
N THR A 162 -21.73 23.07 -18.41
CA THR A 162 -21.31 22.74 -19.78
C THR A 162 -20.19 21.70 -19.69
N VAL A 163 -20.42 20.52 -20.26
CA VAL A 163 -19.42 19.44 -20.31
C VAL A 163 -18.93 19.33 -21.74
N ASP A 164 -17.71 19.79 -21.99
CA ASP A 164 -17.15 19.83 -23.35
C ASP A 164 -16.84 18.44 -23.93
N GLN A 165 -16.46 17.50 -23.07
CA GLN A 165 -16.12 16.13 -23.45
C GLN A 165 -16.73 15.15 -22.42
N PRO A 166 -17.92 14.61 -22.69
CA PRO A 166 -18.53 13.65 -21.78
C PRO A 166 -17.72 12.34 -21.78
N VAL A 167 -17.45 11.83 -20.58
CA VAL A 167 -16.82 10.54 -20.34
C VAL A 167 -17.85 9.65 -19.67
N ASP A 168 -17.98 8.41 -20.13
CA ASP A 168 -18.90 7.44 -19.56
C ASP A 168 -18.73 7.34 -18.03
N ASP A 169 -19.82 7.06 -17.33
CA ASP A 169 -19.78 6.97 -15.87
C ASP A 169 -19.25 5.62 -15.38
N PHE A 170 -19.45 4.57 -16.18
CA PHE A 170 -19.01 3.24 -15.81
C PHE A 170 -18.58 2.43 -17.05
N ALA A 171 -17.53 1.64 -16.91
CA ALA A 171 -17.04 0.75 -17.98
C ALA A 171 -17.66 -0.64 -17.85
N ARG A 172 -18.00 -1.26 -18.97
CA ARG A 172 -18.33 -2.70 -19.03
C ARG A 172 -17.10 -3.52 -18.69
N ALA A 173 -17.31 -4.68 -18.08
CA ALA A 173 -16.27 -5.68 -17.87
C ALA A 173 -16.77 -7.05 -18.35
N GLU A 174 -15.83 -7.84 -18.88
CA GLU A 174 -16.13 -9.22 -19.24
C GLU A 174 -16.40 -10.04 -17.98
N PRO A 175 -17.49 -10.82 -17.93
CA PRO A 175 -17.80 -11.65 -16.78
C PRO A 175 -16.72 -12.70 -16.58
N LEU A 176 -16.34 -12.91 -15.34
CA LEU A 176 -15.35 -13.92 -14.97
C LEU A 176 -15.77 -14.70 -13.74
N GLN A 177 -15.19 -15.89 -13.58
CA GLN A 177 -15.44 -16.75 -12.45
C GLN A 177 -14.11 -17.25 -11.89
N SER A 178 -13.89 -17.01 -10.60
CA SER A 178 -12.69 -17.44 -9.88
C SER A 178 -13.04 -17.74 -8.43
N ILE A 179 -12.82 -18.98 -8.00
CA ILE A 179 -13.11 -19.44 -6.63
C ILE A 179 -11.82 -20.00 -6.05
N GLU A 180 -11.17 -19.21 -5.21
CA GLU A 180 -9.98 -19.61 -4.47
C GLU A 180 -10.35 -20.24 -3.11
N PRO A 181 -9.44 -21.00 -2.49
CA PRO A 181 -9.58 -21.46 -1.12
C PRO A 181 -9.78 -20.31 -0.14
N LEU A 182 -10.52 -20.57 0.94
CA LEU A 182 -10.67 -19.62 2.03
C LEU A 182 -9.39 -19.57 2.88
N ALA A 183 -8.96 -18.39 3.23
CA ALA A 183 -7.93 -18.16 4.22
C ALA A 183 -8.48 -18.42 5.62
N LYS A 184 -7.62 -18.95 6.49
CA LYS A 184 -7.94 -19.22 7.91
C LYS A 184 -6.81 -18.73 8.78
N LEU A 185 -7.16 -18.19 9.94
CA LEU A 185 -6.21 -17.78 10.96
C LEU A 185 -6.16 -18.86 12.05
N ASP A 186 -5.20 -19.78 11.91
CA ASP A 186 -4.99 -20.90 12.84
C ASP A 186 -3.54 -20.88 13.35
N PHE A 187 -3.36 -20.53 14.63
CA PHE A 187 -2.05 -20.43 15.27
C PHE A 187 -2.18 -20.34 16.79
N ASP A 188 -1.09 -20.63 17.52
CA ASP A 188 -0.97 -20.37 18.95
C ASP A 188 -0.44 -18.94 19.19
N PRO A 189 -1.19 -18.03 19.84
CA PRO A 189 -0.75 -16.65 20.07
C PRO A 189 0.36 -16.52 21.13
N ARG A 190 0.51 -17.47 22.04
CA ARG A 190 1.41 -17.35 23.20
C ARG A 190 2.88 -17.09 22.86
N PRO A 191 3.50 -17.78 21.88
CA PRO A 191 4.87 -17.47 21.50
C PRO A 191 5.04 -16.06 20.93
N TRP A 192 4.07 -15.60 20.15
CA TRP A 192 4.09 -14.29 19.53
C TRP A 192 3.92 -13.17 20.55
N ASN A 193 2.99 -13.33 21.50
CA ASN A 193 2.78 -12.38 22.59
C ASN A 193 4.04 -12.23 23.43
N ARG A 194 4.74 -13.34 23.73
CA ARG A 194 6.03 -13.29 24.45
C ARG A 194 7.09 -12.51 23.69
N MET A 195 7.16 -12.65 22.36
CA MET A 195 8.09 -11.86 21.55
C MET A 195 7.83 -10.35 21.69
N LEU A 196 6.55 -9.95 21.76
CA LEU A 196 6.19 -8.53 21.99
C LEU A 196 6.59 -8.08 23.38
N GLU A 197 6.29 -8.86 24.41
CA GLU A 197 6.67 -8.55 25.80
C GLU A 197 8.19 -8.37 25.92
N ASP A 198 8.98 -9.33 25.38
CA ASP A 198 10.43 -9.30 25.44
C ASP A 198 11.01 -8.06 24.75
N ALA A 199 10.52 -7.71 23.56
CA ALA A 199 10.96 -6.51 22.86
C ALA A 199 10.60 -5.22 23.63
N SER A 200 9.41 -5.16 24.21
CA SER A 200 8.97 -3.99 24.97
C SER A 200 9.70 -3.79 26.31
N THR A 201 10.47 -4.80 26.80
CA THR A 201 11.30 -4.62 27.99
C THR A 201 12.51 -3.72 27.78
N LEU A 202 12.86 -3.38 26.53
CA LEU A 202 14.05 -2.58 26.20
C LEU A 202 14.06 -1.18 26.84
N TYR A 203 12.90 -0.64 27.21
CA TYR A 203 12.84 0.60 27.99
C TYR A 203 13.65 0.53 29.28
N LYS A 204 13.84 -0.68 29.88
CA LYS A 204 14.66 -0.88 31.10
C LYS A 204 16.15 -0.72 30.84
N THR A 205 16.60 -0.82 29.60
CA THR A 205 18.02 -0.73 29.24
C THR A 205 18.48 0.69 28.94
N ASP A 206 17.54 1.61 28.72
CA ASP A 206 17.81 3.02 28.46
C ASP A 206 16.78 3.90 29.19
N PRO A 207 17.12 4.50 30.31
CA PRO A 207 16.21 5.36 31.07
C PRO A 207 15.70 6.60 30.33
N GLN A 208 16.30 6.93 29.19
CA GLN A 208 15.91 8.07 28.37
C GLN A 208 14.93 7.66 27.24
N LEU A 209 14.54 6.38 27.13
CA LEU A 209 13.43 5.98 26.31
C LEU A 209 12.12 6.36 27.01
N GLU A 210 11.31 7.16 26.34
CA GLU A 210 9.97 7.52 26.82
C GLU A 210 9.02 6.33 26.72
N SER A 211 9.07 5.60 25.59
CA SER A 211 8.35 4.36 25.39
C SER A 211 9.08 3.44 24.41
N PHE A 212 8.81 2.15 24.56
CA PHE A 212 9.14 1.13 23.57
C PHE A 212 7.97 0.16 23.50
N GLU A 213 7.20 0.29 22.44
CA GLU A 213 5.96 -0.46 22.21
C GLU A 213 6.18 -1.45 21.08
N SER A 214 5.58 -2.63 21.20
CA SER A 214 5.57 -3.65 20.17
C SER A 214 4.16 -4.12 19.93
N SER A 215 3.82 -4.44 18.69
CA SER A 215 2.50 -4.94 18.34
C SER A 215 2.55 -5.94 17.21
N LEU A 216 1.49 -6.73 17.10
CA LEU A 216 1.24 -7.58 15.95
C LEU A 216 -0.22 -7.46 15.51
N LYS A 217 -0.43 -7.76 14.24
CA LYS A 217 -1.73 -7.87 13.61
C LYS A 217 -1.69 -8.99 12.58
N PHE A 218 -2.43 -10.06 12.83
CA PHE A 218 -2.54 -11.21 11.95
C PHE A 218 -3.97 -11.29 11.45
N GLN A 219 -4.14 -11.43 10.12
CA GLN A 219 -5.44 -11.40 9.47
C GLN A 219 -5.59 -12.53 8.47
N ALA A 220 -6.80 -13.10 8.41
CA ALA A 220 -7.27 -13.94 7.31
C ALA A 220 -8.50 -13.27 6.71
N ILE A 221 -8.37 -12.76 5.48
CA ILE A 221 -9.39 -11.99 4.79
C ILE A 221 -9.94 -12.79 3.63
N ASN A 222 -11.25 -13.06 3.67
CA ASN A 222 -11.98 -13.71 2.58
C ASN A 222 -12.87 -12.67 1.89
N ARG A 223 -12.70 -12.53 0.58
CA ARG A 223 -13.44 -11.58 -0.25
C ARG A 223 -14.36 -12.32 -1.19
N TYR A 224 -15.61 -11.86 -1.27
CA TYR A 224 -16.63 -12.36 -2.16
C TYR A 224 -17.15 -11.20 -3.00
N PHE A 225 -17.30 -11.45 -4.28
CA PHE A 225 -17.81 -10.49 -5.24
C PHE A 225 -18.74 -11.17 -6.23
N VAL A 226 -19.94 -10.64 -6.40
CA VAL A 226 -20.85 -11.03 -7.48
C VAL A 226 -21.50 -9.80 -8.08
N ASN A 227 -21.75 -9.79 -9.39
CA ASN A 227 -22.44 -8.71 -10.06
C ASN A 227 -23.46 -9.20 -11.09
N SER A 228 -24.34 -8.30 -11.53
CA SER A 228 -25.40 -8.57 -12.50
C SER A 228 -24.88 -8.84 -13.93
N GLU A 229 -23.62 -8.56 -14.23
CA GLU A 229 -22.98 -8.91 -15.50
C GLU A 229 -22.54 -10.39 -15.54
N GLY A 230 -22.53 -11.10 -14.42
CA GLY A 230 -22.23 -12.53 -14.35
C GLY A 230 -20.87 -12.86 -13.74
N THR A 231 -20.15 -11.88 -13.20
CA THR A 231 -18.90 -12.12 -12.47
C THR A 231 -19.18 -12.76 -11.12
N VAL A 232 -18.39 -13.79 -10.76
CA VAL A 232 -18.42 -14.49 -9.48
C VAL A 232 -16.98 -14.72 -9.01
N VAL A 233 -16.59 -14.07 -7.90
CA VAL A 233 -15.23 -14.18 -7.36
C VAL A 233 -15.29 -14.50 -5.87
N ARG A 234 -14.42 -15.40 -5.43
CA ARG A 234 -14.06 -15.62 -4.03
C ARG A 234 -12.55 -15.73 -3.94
N SER A 235 -11.92 -14.95 -3.08
CA SER A 235 -10.48 -15.04 -2.80
C SER A 235 -10.21 -15.05 -1.31
N GLY A 236 -9.15 -15.76 -0.89
CA GLY A 236 -8.69 -15.82 0.49
C GLY A 236 -7.22 -15.40 0.59
N GLN A 237 -6.90 -14.46 1.47
CA GLN A 237 -5.55 -13.98 1.70
C GLN A 237 -5.26 -13.85 3.19
N SER A 238 -4.04 -14.20 3.60
CA SER A 238 -3.55 -13.96 4.95
C SER A 238 -2.47 -12.90 4.94
N TYR A 239 -2.45 -12.08 5.99
CA TYR A 239 -1.45 -11.05 6.21
C TYR A 239 -0.98 -11.10 7.66
N TYR A 240 0.32 -10.95 7.84
CA TYR A 240 0.98 -11.00 9.13
C TYR A 240 1.86 -9.79 9.28
N GLU A 241 1.57 -8.96 10.27
CA GLU A 241 2.35 -7.76 10.58
C GLU A 241 2.85 -7.84 12.01
N MET A 242 4.11 -7.51 12.20
CA MET A 242 4.71 -7.24 13.51
C MET A 242 5.46 -5.92 13.43
N ASN A 243 5.37 -5.11 14.45
CA ASN A 243 6.11 -3.87 14.51
C ASN A 243 6.56 -3.52 15.93
N PHE A 244 7.52 -2.62 16.02
CA PHE A 244 7.83 -1.92 17.25
C PHE A 244 8.14 -0.46 16.96
N VAL A 245 7.81 0.38 17.94
CA VAL A 245 8.03 1.83 17.92
C VAL A 245 8.73 2.22 19.20
N GLY A 246 9.84 2.90 19.07
CA GLY A 246 10.56 3.50 20.18
C GLY A 246 10.48 5.02 20.13
N ARG A 247 10.30 5.66 21.29
CA ARG A 247 10.28 7.12 21.43
C ARG A 247 11.28 7.57 22.47
N SER A 248 11.86 8.72 22.24
CA SER A 248 12.83 9.37 23.11
C SER A 248 12.80 10.87 22.86
N GLN A 249 13.44 11.63 23.73
CA GLN A 249 13.58 13.08 23.57
C GLN A 249 15.05 13.49 23.63
N ALA A 250 15.46 14.40 22.73
CA ALA A 250 16.77 15.03 22.79
C ALA A 250 16.83 16.12 23.86
N ALA A 251 18.03 16.51 24.28
CA ALA A 251 18.24 17.49 25.35
C ALA A 251 17.63 18.89 25.08
N ASP A 252 17.43 19.22 23.78
CA ASP A 252 16.79 20.45 23.36
C ASP A 252 15.25 20.39 23.32
N GLY A 253 14.66 19.23 23.68
CA GLY A 253 13.22 19.00 23.70
C GLY A 253 12.65 18.39 22.41
N MET A 254 13.49 18.06 21.42
CA MET A 254 13.03 17.40 20.21
C MET A 254 12.55 15.99 20.51
N SER A 255 11.29 15.68 20.15
CA SER A 255 10.78 14.32 20.17
C SER A 255 11.41 13.50 19.03
N LEU A 256 11.89 12.32 19.37
CA LEU A 256 12.53 11.37 18.46
C LEU A 256 11.72 10.09 18.44
N GLU A 257 11.40 9.62 17.25
CA GLU A 257 10.67 8.38 17.05
C GLU A 257 11.34 7.52 16.01
N ARG A 258 11.40 6.23 16.27
CA ARG A 258 11.81 5.21 15.32
C ARG A 258 10.82 4.06 15.35
N ASP A 259 10.53 3.53 14.17
CA ASP A 259 9.72 2.33 14.01
C ASP A 259 10.41 1.33 13.07
N LYS A 260 10.03 0.08 13.21
CA LYS A 260 10.35 -0.97 12.26
C LYS A 260 9.21 -1.97 12.22
N GLY A 261 8.69 -2.19 11.00
CA GLY A 261 7.66 -3.17 10.72
C GLY A 261 8.22 -4.36 9.94
N PHE A 262 7.59 -5.51 10.13
CA PHE A 262 7.76 -6.74 9.38
C PHE A 262 6.40 -7.15 8.88
N VAL A 263 6.26 -7.34 7.58
CA VAL A 263 5.00 -7.72 6.96
C VAL A 263 5.23 -8.90 6.03
N ALA A 264 4.34 -9.88 6.08
CA ALA A 264 4.47 -11.15 5.38
C ALA A 264 3.10 -11.70 4.93
N ASN A 265 3.12 -12.59 3.94
CA ASN A 265 1.94 -13.37 3.51
C ASN A 265 1.84 -14.71 4.24
N THR A 266 2.91 -15.15 4.87
CA THR A 266 2.96 -16.38 5.68
C THR A 266 3.70 -16.13 6.99
N MET A 267 3.35 -16.84 8.05
CA MET A 267 4.04 -16.72 9.34
C MET A 267 5.52 -17.11 9.27
N THR A 268 5.89 -17.98 8.35
CA THR A 268 7.28 -18.45 8.19
C THR A 268 8.21 -17.38 7.60
N GLU A 269 7.66 -16.34 7.00
CA GLU A 269 8.41 -15.19 6.48
C GLU A 269 8.67 -14.12 7.57
N LEU A 270 7.99 -14.21 8.72
CA LEU A 270 8.21 -13.32 9.85
C LEU A 270 9.56 -13.62 10.54
N PRO A 271 10.17 -12.64 11.22
CA PRO A 271 11.42 -12.85 11.93
C PRO A 271 11.26 -13.86 13.08
N SER A 272 12.33 -14.60 13.37
CA SER A 272 12.42 -15.37 14.61
C SER A 272 12.42 -14.44 15.84
N ALA A 273 12.14 -14.97 17.02
CA ALA A 273 12.17 -14.20 18.26
C ALA A 273 13.52 -13.48 18.48
N GLU A 274 14.62 -14.16 18.18
CA GLU A 274 15.97 -13.60 18.28
C GLU A 274 16.19 -12.47 17.29
N ALA A 275 15.77 -12.66 16.03
CA ALA A 275 15.89 -11.64 14.98
C ALA A 275 15.02 -10.41 15.28
N PHE A 276 13.81 -10.62 15.80
CA PHE A 276 12.90 -9.54 16.20
C PHE A 276 13.48 -8.73 17.35
N LEU A 277 13.97 -9.40 18.41
CA LEU A 277 14.61 -8.74 19.56
C LEU A 277 15.92 -8.05 19.17
N SER A 278 16.73 -8.64 18.29
CA SER A 278 17.95 -7.99 17.78
C SER A 278 17.61 -6.69 17.05
N ALA A 279 16.63 -6.74 16.15
CA ALA A 279 16.20 -5.55 15.41
C ALA A 279 15.63 -4.46 16.34
N ALA A 280 14.95 -4.85 17.42
CA ALA A 280 14.47 -3.92 18.44
C ALA A 280 15.63 -3.24 19.20
N LYS A 281 16.68 -4.00 19.56
CA LYS A 281 17.89 -3.46 20.19
C LYS A 281 18.63 -2.49 19.28
N ASP A 282 18.75 -2.81 17.99
CA ASP A 282 19.38 -1.93 16.99
C ASP A 282 18.62 -0.61 16.85
N LEU A 283 17.28 -0.67 16.88
CA LEU A 283 16.43 0.52 16.86
C LEU A 283 16.63 1.38 18.11
N ALA A 284 16.64 0.77 19.30
CA ALA A 284 16.90 1.48 20.55
C ALA A 284 18.30 2.12 20.56
N GLY A 285 19.32 1.41 20.05
CA GLY A 285 20.67 1.94 19.83
C GLY A 285 20.69 3.16 18.90
N THR A 286 19.92 3.10 17.80
CA THR A 286 19.79 4.23 16.86
C THR A 286 19.14 5.45 17.53
N LEU A 287 18.09 5.27 18.32
CA LEU A 287 17.45 6.35 19.07
C LEU A 287 18.43 7.03 20.03
N ARG A 288 19.31 6.24 20.69
CA ARG A 288 20.37 6.79 21.54
C ARG A 288 21.32 7.68 20.75
N THR A 289 21.78 7.22 19.60
CA THR A 289 22.65 8.02 18.73
C THR A 289 21.94 9.28 18.22
N MET A 290 20.65 9.19 17.91
CA MET A 290 19.86 10.35 17.49
C MET A 290 19.71 11.42 18.57
N ARG A 291 19.63 11.06 19.85
CA ARG A 291 19.58 12.03 20.96
C ARG A 291 20.81 12.92 21.01
N ASP A 292 21.97 12.33 20.75
CA ASP A 292 23.26 13.00 20.80
C ASP A 292 23.63 13.69 19.49
N ALA A 293 22.88 13.43 18.41
CA ALA A 293 23.13 14.01 17.10
C ALA A 293 22.90 15.51 17.06
N SER A 294 23.74 16.22 16.32
CA SER A 294 23.62 17.65 16.07
C SER A 294 22.36 17.97 15.26
N LEU A 295 21.82 19.18 15.46
CA LEU A 295 20.80 19.71 14.57
C LEU A 295 21.39 19.98 13.18
N VAL A 296 20.57 19.84 12.15
CA VAL A 296 20.93 20.36 10.81
C VAL A 296 21.16 21.88 10.87
N ASP A 297 21.93 22.39 9.93
CA ASP A 297 22.13 23.84 9.79
C ASP A 297 20.79 24.53 9.50
N GLU A 298 20.71 25.85 9.67
CA GLU A 298 19.45 26.58 9.48
C GLU A 298 18.94 26.46 8.06
N GLU A 299 19.84 26.52 7.09
CA GLU A 299 19.54 26.40 5.66
C GLU A 299 20.71 25.68 4.94
N TYR A 300 20.38 24.78 4.05
CA TYR A 300 21.29 24.13 3.13
C TYR A 300 20.62 24.04 1.75
N ARG A 301 21.37 24.31 0.69
CA ARG A 301 20.94 24.11 -0.69
C ARG A 301 22.05 23.38 -1.44
N GLY A 302 21.78 22.18 -1.89
CA GLY A 302 22.78 21.34 -2.54
C GLY A 302 22.36 19.89 -2.76
N PRO A 303 23.31 19.02 -3.14
CA PRO A 303 23.03 17.64 -3.50
C PRO A 303 22.52 16.81 -2.30
N VAL A 304 21.52 15.96 -2.59
CA VAL A 304 20.95 15.04 -1.60
C VAL A 304 20.79 13.65 -2.21
N LEU A 305 21.39 12.66 -1.57
CA LEU A 305 21.27 11.24 -1.89
C LEU A 305 20.23 10.58 -0.96
N PHE A 306 19.28 9.86 -1.53
CA PHE A 306 18.30 9.07 -0.79
C PHE A 306 18.60 7.59 -0.95
N SER A 307 18.56 6.86 0.16
CA SER A 307 18.61 5.39 0.14
C SER A 307 17.43 4.79 -0.64
N PRO A 308 17.49 3.54 -1.07
CA PRO A 308 16.34 2.87 -1.66
C PRO A 308 15.11 2.89 -0.74
N ASN A 309 15.31 2.78 0.57
CA ASN A 309 14.23 2.83 1.57
C ASN A 309 13.56 4.21 1.63
N ALA A 310 14.34 5.28 1.68
CA ALA A 310 13.80 6.65 1.63
C ALA A 310 13.09 6.93 0.29
N SER A 311 13.66 6.46 -0.80
CA SER A 311 13.09 6.57 -2.15
C SER A 311 11.69 5.96 -2.26
N THR A 312 11.41 4.83 -1.57
CA THR A 312 10.06 4.24 -1.58
C THR A 312 8.99 5.22 -1.11
N THR A 313 9.26 6.02 -0.09
CA THR A 313 8.31 7.02 0.43
C THR A 313 8.13 8.17 -0.57
N ILE A 314 9.20 8.65 -1.19
CA ILE A 314 9.14 9.70 -2.21
C ILE A 314 8.29 9.26 -3.40
N PHE A 315 8.55 8.07 -3.95
CA PHE A 315 7.79 7.56 -5.10
C PHE A 315 6.35 7.19 -4.75
N ALA A 316 6.07 6.70 -3.54
CA ALA A 316 4.70 6.48 -3.09
C ALA A 316 3.89 7.79 -3.10
N ASP A 317 4.42 8.85 -2.46
CA ASP A 317 3.70 10.11 -2.26
C ASP A 317 3.66 10.97 -3.54
N LEU A 318 4.77 11.07 -4.27
CA LEU A 318 4.89 12.02 -5.39
C LEU A 318 4.55 11.39 -6.76
N VAL A 319 4.65 10.07 -6.91
CA VAL A 319 4.30 9.36 -8.15
C VAL A 319 3.08 8.48 -7.95
N GLY A 320 3.12 7.56 -6.99
CA GLY A 320 2.06 6.59 -6.74
C GLY A 320 0.69 7.22 -6.56
N GLU A 321 0.57 8.23 -5.70
CA GLU A 321 -0.67 8.96 -5.50
C GLU A 321 -1.14 9.75 -6.75
N ASN A 322 -0.22 10.16 -7.61
CA ASN A 322 -0.52 11.02 -8.76
C ASN A 322 -0.80 10.28 -10.07
N VAL A 323 -0.50 8.97 -10.13
CA VAL A 323 -0.87 8.10 -11.26
C VAL A 323 -2.24 7.44 -11.09
N LEU A 324 -2.93 7.68 -9.97
CA LEU A 324 -4.28 7.18 -9.73
C LEU A 324 -5.30 7.95 -10.56
N GLY A 325 -6.01 7.21 -11.43
CA GLY A 325 -6.98 7.75 -12.39
C GLY A 325 -8.36 8.02 -11.76
N TYR A 326 -8.43 8.75 -10.67
CA TYR A 326 -9.72 9.19 -10.11
C TYR A 326 -10.42 10.17 -11.03
N LYS A 327 -11.68 9.87 -11.38
CA LYS A 327 -12.52 10.75 -12.19
C LYS A 327 -12.66 12.12 -11.50
N PRO A 328 -12.45 13.23 -12.22
CA PRO A 328 -12.68 14.56 -11.67
C PRO A 328 -14.15 14.80 -11.32
N GLU A 329 -14.42 15.73 -10.43
CA GLU A 329 -15.78 16.21 -10.16
C GLU A 329 -16.44 16.77 -11.43
N LEU A 330 -17.76 16.75 -11.46
CA LEU A 330 -18.53 17.30 -12.57
C LEU A 330 -18.15 18.77 -12.84
N GLY A 331 -17.94 19.11 -14.09
CA GLY A 331 -17.54 20.45 -14.51
C GLY A 331 -16.04 20.76 -14.37
N LYS A 332 -15.23 19.84 -13.89
CA LYS A 332 -13.77 20.00 -13.89
C LYS A 332 -13.14 19.42 -15.15
N ASN A 333 -12.18 20.16 -15.75
CA ASN A 333 -11.60 19.79 -17.05
C ASN A 333 -10.32 18.93 -16.94
N GLY A 334 -9.87 18.54 -15.75
CA GLY A 334 -8.73 17.64 -15.57
C GLY A 334 -8.99 16.24 -16.13
N ARG A 335 -7.94 15.48 -16.47
CA ARG A 335 -8.05 14.07 -16.82
C ARG A 335 -8.30 13.23 -15.57
N THR A 336 -7.65 13.60 -14.47
CA THR A 336 -7.86 13.04 -13.13
C THR A 336 -8.03 14.17 -12.11
N SER A 337 -8.39 13.83 -10.87
CA SER A 337 -8.42 14.77 -9.75
C SER A 337 -7.05 14.97 -9.07
N LYS A 338 -5.98 14.33 -9.58
CA LYS A 338 -4.62 14.32 -8.99
C LYS A 338 -3.67 15.29 -9.71
N ALA A 339 -2.47 15.50 -9.16
CA ALA A 339 -1.52 16.48 -9.68
C ALA A 339 -1.08 16.21 -11.15
N PHE A 340 -1.08 14.96 -11.60
CA PHE A 340 -0.73 14.62 -12.99
C PHE A 340 -1.91 14.74 -13.97
N ALA A 341 -3.00 15.39 -13.60
CA ALA A 341 -4.19 15.57 -14.43
C ALA A 341 -3.92 16.08 -15.85
N SER A 342 -2.92 16.93 -16.04
CA SER A 342 -2.52 17.51 -17.32
C SER A 342 -1.20 16.95 -17.88
N SER A 343 -0.63 15.92 -17.25
CA SER A 343 0.73 15.44 -17.57
C SER A 343 0.75 14.24 -18.54
N TYR A 344 -0.40 13.74 -19.00
CA TYR A 344 -0.45 12.63 -19.96
C TYR A 344 0.35 12.96 -21.23
N LYS A 345 1.23 12.04 -21.63
CA LYS A 345 2.21 12.21 -22.71
C LYS A 345 3.19 13.37 -22.49
N SER A 346 3.43 13.74 -21.24
CA SER A 346 4.43 14.73 -20.85
C SER A 346 5.44 14.10 -19.89
N ARG A 347 6.61 14.71 -19.81
CA ARG A 347 7.68 14.28 -18.92
C ARG A 347 7.34 14.59 -17.46
N VAL A 348 7.36 13.59 -16.60
CA VAL A 348 7.12 13.69 -15.16
C VAL A 348 8.32 13.23 -14.33
N LEU A 349 9.23 12.45 -14.93
CA LEU A 349 10.49 11.99 -14.38
C LEU A 349 11.64 12.21 -15.39
N PRO A 350 12.91 12.07 -14.98
CA PRO A 350 14.02 11.96 -15.92
C PRO A 350 13.85 10.80 -16.89
N ASP A 351 14.43 10.90 -18.08
CA ASP A 351 14.30 9.94 -19.16
C ASP A 351 14.93 8.56 -18.89
N PHE A 352 15.87 8.49 -17.96
CA PHE A 352 16.45 7.24 -17.51
C PHE A 352 15.56 6.45 -16.53
N LEU A 353 14.40 6.98 -16.09
CA LEU A 353 13.48 6.31 -15.18
C LEU A 353 12.20 5.82 -15.88
N SER A 354 11.81 4.60 -15.53
CA SER A 354 10.52 4.04 -15.89
C SER A 354 9.81 3.49 -14.65
N VAL A 355 8.47 3.51 -14.67
CA VAL A 355 7.64 3.06 -13.56
C VAL A 355 6.53 2.16 -14.10
N ILE A 356 6.42 0.96 -13.55
CA ILE A 356 5.31 0.05 -13.80
C ILE A 356 4.55 -0.20 -12.50
N ASP A 357 3.25 -0.49 -12.60
CA ASP A 357 2.51 -1.12 -11.52
C ASP A 357 2.09 -2.53 -11.98
N ASP A 358 2.55 -3.55 -11.28
CA ASP A 358 2.30 -4.94 -11.66
C ASP A 358 1.75 -5.78 -10.49
N PRO A 359 0.42 -5.81 -10.33
CA PRO A 359 -0.23 -6.61 -9.29
C PRO A 359 -0.17 -8.12 -9.53
N THR A 360 0.37 -8.59 -10.66
CA THR A 360 0.48 -10.03 -10.93
C THR A 360 1.72 -10.66 -10.31
N LEU A 361 2.69 -9.84 -9.89
CA LEU A 361 3.94 -10.30 -9.30
C LEU A 361 3.77 -10.64 -7.81
N ALA A 362 4.25 -11.82 -7.41
CA ALA A 362 4.30 -12.24 -6.00
C ALA A 362 5.61 -11.82 -5.32
N THR A 363 6.67 -11.64 -6.10
CA THR A 363 8.01 -11.30 -5.61
C THR A 363 8.69 -10.35 -6.58
N TYR A 364 9.57 -9.51 -6.06
CA TYR A 364 10.55 -8.77 -6.86
C TYR A 364 11.95 -9.26 -6.48
N ARG A 365 12.64 -9.90 -7.44
CA ARG A 365 13.81 -10.73 -7.16
C ARG A 365 13.44 -11.72 -6.04
N ASP A 366 14.10 -11.72 -4.91
CA ASP A 366 13.83 -12.65 -3.79
C ASP A 366 12.98 -12.04 -2.65
N ARG A 367 12.40 -10.85 -2.87
CA ARG A 367 11.61 -10.15 -1.85
C ARG A 367 10.11 -10.30 -2.12
N PRO A 368 9.31 -10.70 -1.11
CA PRO A 368 7.87 -10.81 -1.26
C PRO A 368 7.19 -9.46 -1.48
N LEU A 369 6.16 -9.46 -2.31
CA LEU A 369 5.31 -8.30 -2.60
C LEU A 369 3.90 -8.55 -2.05
N LEU A 370 3.31 -7.58 -1.37
CA LEU A 370 1.96 -7.66 -0.82
C LEU A 370 0.87 -7.18 -1.78
N GLY A 371 1.24 -6.44 -2.81
CA GLY A 371 0.29 -5.90 -3.77
C GLY A 371 -0.19 -6.90 -4.82
N LYS A 372 0.08 -8.19 -4.64
CA LYS A 372 -0.36 -9.22 -5.57
C LYS A 372 -1.86 -9.49 -5.44
N TYR A 373 -2.55 -9.49 -6.59
CA TYR A 373 -3.90 -10.04 -6.76
C TYR A 373 -4.14 -10.44 -8.22
N GLU A 374 -5.09 -11.31 -8.49
CA GLU A 374 -5.45 -11.75 -9.84
C GLU A 374 -6.64 -10.98 -10.41
N ILE A 375 -7.56 -10.58 -9.53
CA ILE A 375 -8.79 -9.89 -9.87
C ILE A 375 -8.94 -8.76 -8.87
N ASP A 376 -9.25 -7.56 -9.37
CA ASP A 376 -9.49 -6.40 -8.55
C ASP A 376 -10.86 -6.45 -7.83
N ASP A 377 -11.12 -5.49 -6.96
CA ASP A 377 -12.35 -5.46 -6.16
C ASP A 377 -13.59 -4.97 -6.97
N GLU A 378 -13.44 -4.72 -8.26
CA GLU A 378 -14.52 -4.43 -9.23
C GLU A 378 -14.74 -5.60 -10.22
N GLY A 379 -14.07 -6.73 -10.00
CA GLY A 379 -14.22 -7.94 -10.80
C GLY A 379 -13.48 -7.91 -12.15
N VAL A 380 -12.42 -7.11 -12.26
CA VAL A 380 -11.57 -7.01 -13.46
C VAL A 380 -10.24 -7.72 -13.23
N ARG A 381 -9.74 -8.43 -14.25
CA ARG A 381 -8.41 -9.06 -14.15
C ARG A 381 -7.32 -8.02 -14.00
N ALA A 382 -6.43 -8.25 -13.04
CA ALA A 382 -5.22 -7.48 -12.84
C ALA A 382 -4.30 -7.56 -14.07
N ARG A 383 -3.64 -6.45 -14.38
CA ARG A 383 -2.69 -6.33 -15.49
C ARG A 383 -1.48 -5.51 -15.05
N SER A 384 -0.33 -5.84 -15.60
CA SER A 384 0.82 -4.94 -15.53
C SER A 384 0.55 -3.69 -16.36
N VAL A 385 0.80 -2.52 -15.77
CA VAL A 385 0.59 -1.21 -16.40
C VAL A 385 1.89 -0.42 -16.36
N SER A 386 2.42 -0.07 -17.53
CA SER A 386 3.51 0.91 -17.62
C SER A 386 2.91 2.30 -17.45
N VAL A 387 3.14 2.92 -16.29
CA VAL A 387 2.60 4.25 -15.98
C VAL A 387 3.54 5.37 -16.40
N VAL A 388 4.86 5.13 -16.33
CA VAL A 388 5.88 6.06 -16.84
C VAL A 388 6.89 5.28 -17.67
N GLU A 389 7.12 5.70 -18.91
CA GLU A 389 8.12 5.13 -19.81
C GLU A 389 9.15 6.18 -20.17
N ASN A 390 10.42 5.92 -19.84
CA ASN A 390 11.52 6.86 -20.11
C ASN A 390 11.15 8.31 -19.71
N GLY A 391 10.68 8.47 -18.48
CA GLY A 391 10.27 9.75 -17.91
C GLY A 391 8.90 10.29 -18.36
N MET A 392 8.28 9.70 -19.38
CA MET A 392 7.01 10.16 -19.95
C MET A 392 5.82 9.45 -19.29
N LEU A 393 4.81 10.18 -18.82
CA LEU A 393 3.57 9.61 -18.30
C LEU A 393 2.73 9.02 -19.44
N THR A 394 2.57 7.70 -19.48
CA THR A 394 1.89 6.95 -20.56
C THR A 394 0.54 6.40 -20.14
N ASN A 395 0.32 6.16 -18.85
CA ASN A 395 -0.92 5.59 -18.33
C ASN A 395 -1.25 6.11 -16.93
N TYR A 396 -2.49 5.81 -16.53
CA TYR A 396 -2.96 5.90 -15.15
C TYR A 396 -3.44 4.51 -14.67
N LEU A 397 -3.47 4.30 -13.37
CA LEU A 397 -4.13 3.14 -12.76
C LEU A 397 -5.62 3.42 -12.65
N ILE A 398 -6.47 2.55 -13.17
CA ILE A 398 -7.88 2.84 -13.41
C ILE A 398 -8.74 1.67 -12.99
N GLY A 399 -9.80 1.97 -12.22
CA GLY A 399 -10.93 1.09 -11.98
C GLY A 399 -12.00 1.19 -13.08
N ARG A 400 -13.22 0.79 -12.77
CA ARG A 400 -14.34 0.80 -13.72
C ARG A 400 -15.01 2.17 -13.92
N GLN A 401 -14.48 3.22 -13.28
CA GLN A 401 -14.85 4.59 -13.58
C GLN A 401 -13.92 5.16 -14.65
N PRO A 402 -14.35 5.31 -15.91
CA PRO A 402 -13.53 5.84 -17.00
C PRO A 402 -13.09 7.27 -16.72
N ILE A 403 -11.92 7.61 -17.24
CA ILE A 403 -11.42 8.98 -17.34
C ILE A 403 -11.15 9.31 -18.82
N ARG A 404 -10.98 10.58 -19.13
CA ARG A 404 -10.72 11.02 -20.50
C ARG A 404 -9.51 10.30 -21.12
N ASP A 405 -9.65 9.76 -22.32
CA ASP A 405 -8.73 8.93 -23.10
C ASP A 405 -8.53 7.50 -22.55
N PHE A 406 -9.18 7.13 -21.44
CA PHE A 406 -9.07 5.80 -20.83
C PHE A 406 -10.46 5.25 -20.52
N PRO A 407 -11.12 4.63 -21.51
CA PRO A 407 -12.53 4.23 -21.41
C PRO A 407 -12.76 2.93 -20.64
N THR A 408 -11.71 2.17 -20.31
CA THR A 408 -11.83 0.84 -19.68
C THR A 408 -10.90 0.70 -18.48
N SER A 409 -11.29 -0.13 -17.52
CA SER A 409 -10.44 -0.51 -16.39
C SER A 409 -9.19 -1.28 -16.85
N ASN A 410 -8.09 -1.05 -16.18
CA ASN A 410 -6.87 -1.86 -16.31
C ASN A 410 -6.64 -2.80 -15.11
N GLY A 411 -7.68 -3.04 -14.30
CA GLY A 411 -7.64 -4.00 -13.21
C GLY A 411 -7.00 -3.44 -11.94
N HIS A 412 -7.14 -2.13 -11.70
CA HIS A 412 -6.63 -1.45 -10.50
C HIS A 412 -7.74 -0.86 -9.64
N GLY A 413 -8.98 -1.32 -9.78
CA GLY A 413 -10.12 -0.93 -8.96
C GLY A 413 -10.07 -1.66 -7.60
N ARG A 414 -9.53 -1.05 -6.56
CA ARG A 414 -9.41 -1.64 -5.23
C ARG A 414 -10.25 -0.90 -4.21
N ALA A 415 -10.79 -1.63 -3.26
CA ALA A 415 -11.57 -1.08 -2.15
C ALA A 415 -10.71 -0.97 -0.89
N ARG A 416 -10.57 0.25 -0.39
CA ARG A 416 -10.12 0.47 0.99
C ARG A 416 -11.15 -0.14 1.89
N ILE A 417 -10.80 -0.66 3.02
CA ILE A 417 -11.65 -1.21 4.06
C ILE A 417 -13.12 -1.44 3.63
N PRO A 418 -13.84 -2.43 4.13
CA PRO A 418 -15.08 -2.98 3.54
C PRO A 418 -16.14 -1.97 3.11
N ASN A 419 -16.17 -0.80 3.75
CA ASN A 419 -17.23 0.19 3.59
C ASN A 419 -17.01 1.20 2.45
N ASN A 420 -15.81 1.24 1.85
CA ASN A 420 -15.51 2.22 0.83
C ASN A 420 -15.84 1.70 -0.59
N PRO A 421 -16.22 2.59 -1.52
CA PRO A 421 -16.27 2.26 -2.93
C PRO A 421 -14.90 1.79 -3.40
N ALA A 422 -14.88 0.91 -4.38
CA ALA A 422 -13.66 0.61 -5.11
C ALA A 422 -13.24 1.84 -5.93
N GLY A 423 -11.95 2.02 -6.08
CA GLY A 423 -11.36 3.07 -6.90
C GLY A 423 -9.93 2.75 -7.27
N PRO A 424 -9.30 3.58 -8.09
CA PRO A 424 -7.92 3.40 -8.51
C PRO A 424 -6.98 3.26 -7.32
N SER A 425 -6.11 2.25 -7.34
CA SER A 425 -5.13 2.01 -6.28
C SER A 425 -3.88 1.33 -6.82
N LEU A 426 -2.79 1.44 -6.05
CA LEU A 426 -1.54 0.72 -6.33
C LEU A 426 -1.70 -0.78 -6.08
N GLY A 427 -1.00 -1.56 -6.91
CA GLY A 427 -0.64 -2.94 -6.64
C GLY A 427 0.83 -3.03 -6.23
N ASN A 428 1.73 -3.29 -7.17
CA ASN A 428 3.17 -3.27 -6.94
C ASN A 428 3.82 -2.22 -7.85
N LEU A 429 4.07 -1.04 -7.30
CA LEU A 429 4.74 0.05 -8.00
C LEU A 429 6.25 -0.20 -8.02
N ILE A 430 6.82 -0.35 -9.21
CA ILE A 430 8.22 -0.70 -9.42
C ILE A 430 8.91 0.38 -10.26
N VAL A 431 9.93 0.99 -9.70
CA VAL A 431 10.75 2.02 -10.36
C VAL A 431 12.07 1.38 -10.82
N THR A 432 12.42 1.60 -12.08
CA THR A 432 13.65 1.09 -12.68
C THR A 432 14.41 2.20 -13.39
N SER A 433 15.73 2.06 -13.46
CA SER A 433 16.62 2.95 -14.21
C SER A 433 17.25 2.21 -15.40
N SER A 434 17.34 2.88 -16.55
CA SER A 434 18.13 2.41 -17.71
C SER A 434 19.63 2.64 -17.55
N GLU A 435 20.03 3.53 -16.62
CA GLU A 435 21.42 3.93 -16.36
C GLU A 435 21.74 3.82 -14.86
N PRO A 436 21.65 2.62 -14.26
CA PRO A 436 21.84 2.47 -12.82
C PRO A 436 23.31 2.60 -12.45
N LEU A 437 23.59 3.23 -11.31
CA LEU A 437 24.94 3.39 -10.75
C LEU A 437 25.11 2.52 -9.50
N SER A 438 26.32 2.02 -9.24
CA SER A 438 26.60 1.33 -7.97
C SER A 438 26.49 2.30 -6.77
N ALA A 439 26.31 1.74 -5.58
CA ALA A 439 26.23 2.54 -4.34
C ALA A 439 27.48 3.42 -4.13
N GLU A 440 28.66 2.91 -4.45
CA GLU A 440 29.91 3.65 -4.40
C GLU A 440 29.93 4.79 -5.42
N ALA A 441 29.45 4.55 -6.65
CA ALA A 441 29.37 5.57 -7.69
C ALA A 441 28.35 6.65 -7.33
N MET A 442 27.23 6.30 -6.72
CA MET A 442 26.24 7.24 -6.21
C MET A 442 26.83 8.16 -5.12
N LYS A 443 27.53 7.56 -4.13
CA LYS A 443 28.21 8.32 -3.07
C LYS A 443 29.31 9.21 -3.62
N LYS A 444 30.11 8.69 -4.55
CA LYS A 444 31.16 9.48 -5.24
C LYS A 444 30.55 10.66 -5.97
N LYS A 445 29.47 10.44 -6.74
CA LYS A 445 28.79 11.51 -7.49
C LYS A 445 28.24 12.60 -6.55
N LEU A 446 27.69 12.23 -5.39
CA LEU A 446 27.27 13.17 -4.34
C LEU A 446 28.45 14.06 -3.92
N ILE A 447 29.62 13.44 -3.60
CA ILE A 447 30.83 14.15 -3.15
C ILE A 447 31.36 15.07 -4.27
N ASP A 448 31.47 14.56 -5.50
CA ASP A 448 31.96 15.32 -6.66
C ASP A 448 31.09 16.58 -6.93
N LEU A 449 29.76 16.46 -6.80
CA LEU A 449 28.83 17.61 -6.92
C LEU A 449 29.01 18.63 -5.80
N CYS A 450 29.24 18.17 -4.58
CA CYS A 450 29.52 19.07 -3.46
C CYS A 450 30.85 19.82 -3.68
N GLN A 451 31.89 19.14 -4.17
CA GLN A 451 33.19 19.77 -4.52
C GLN A 451 33.03 20.84 -5.57
N GLN A 452 32.27 20.58 -6.64
CA GLN A 452 32.02 21.52 -7.73
C GLN A 452 31.30 22.81 -7.26
N ARG A 453 30.61 22.75 -6.11
CA ARG A 453 29.84 23.86 -5.53
C ARG A 453 30.48 24.44 -4.28
N ASP A 454 31.73 24.09 -3.98
CA ASP A 454 32.43 24.50 -2.76
C ASP A 454 31.67 24.21 -1.46
N LEU A 455 30.85 23.13 -1.44
CA LEU A 455 30.12 22.69 -0.26
C LEU A 455 30.99 21.73 0.56
N PRO A 456 31.05 21.85 1.89
CA PRO A 456 31.86 20.99 2.73
C PRO A 456 31.27 19.58 2.90
N TYR A 457 29.97 19.39 2.66
CA TYR A 457 29.24 18.13 2.76
C TYR A 457 28.01 18.12 1.83
N GLY A 458 27.47 16.91 1.58
CA GLY A 458 26.14 16.69 1.04
C GLY A 458 25.29 15.92 2.04
N TYR A 459 23.99 15.81 1.80
CA TYR A 459 23.11 15.01 2.66
C TYR A 459 22.86 13.60 2.09
N PHE A 460 22.81 12.61 2.98
CA PHE A 460 22.29 11.28 2.74
C PHE A 460 21.09 11.03 3.65
N VAL A 461 19.95 10.68 3.07
CA VAL A 461 18.71 10.38 3.78
C VAL A 461 18.42 8.89 3.70
N ASP A 462 18.40 8.21 4.83
CA ASP A 462 18.15 6.77 4.90
C ASP A 462 16.66 6.43 5.05
N SER A 463 15.90 7.25 5.81
CA SER A 463 14.49 6.99 6.02
C SER A 463 13.69 8.25 6.31
N PHE A 464 12.40 8.17 5.97
CA PHE A 464 11.42 9.20 6.26
C PHE A 464 10.48 8.80 7.41
N GLY A 465 9.95 9.82 8.06
CA GLY A 465 8.75 9.76 8.87
C GLY A 465 7.50 10.15 8.05
N SER A 466 6.53 10.75 8.72
CA SER A 466 5.36 11.30 8.05
C SER A 466 5.70 12.55 7.21
N LYS A 467 4.94 12.78 6.13
CA LYS A 467 5.02 14.00 5.31
C LYS A 467 6.43 14.33 4.78
N LEU A 468 7.16 13.31 4.33
CA LEU A 468 8.52 13.45 3.80
C LEU A 468 9.48 14.19 4.76
N ALA A 469 9.28 14.05 6.07
CA ALA A 469 10.23 14.55 7.07
C ALA A 469 11.32 13.50 7.33
N PRO A 470 12.61 13.79 7.09
CA PRO A 470 13.69 12.84 7.33
C PRO A 470 13.73 12.37 8.79
N ARG A 471 13.78 11.05 9.00
CA ARG A 471 14.01 10.44 10.32
C ARG A 471 15.48 10.10 10.55
N LEU A 472 16.13 9.54 9.52
CA LEU A 472 17.57 9.34 9.51
C LEU A 472 18.18 10.12 8.36
N ILE A 473 19.01 11.10 8.70
CA ILE A 473 19.71 11.95 7.75
C ILE A 473 21.15 12.15 8.23
N TYR A 474 22.08 12.12 7.28
CA TYR A 474 23.52 12.20 7.55
C TYR A 474 24.16 13.29 6.70
N LYS A 475 25.10 14.04 7.27
CA LYS A 475 26.08 14.79 6.49
C LYS A 475 27.13 13.82 5.96
N VAL A 476 27.38 13.84 4.67
CA VAL A 476 28.47 13.10 4.01
C VAL A 476 29.56 14.10 3.70
N TRP A 477 30.62 14.08 4.48
CA TRP A 477 31.69 15.07 4.39
C TRP A 477 32.56 14.84 3.15
N VAL A 478 32.83 15.90 2.41
CA VAL A 478 33.60 15.89 1.16
C VAL A 478 35.07 15.48 1.39
N LYS A 479 35.63 15.87 2.54
CA LYS A 479 37.04 15.66 2.87
C LYS A 479 37.45 14.19 2.87
N ASP A 480 36.60 13.31 3.41
CA ASP A 480 36.92 11.90 3.68
C ASP A 480 35.74 10.95 3.46
N GLY A 481 34.58 11.47 3.12
CA GLY A 481 33.35 10.70 2.88
C GLY A 481 32.73 10.10 4.15
N HIS A 482 33.19 10.50 5.37
CA HIS A 482 32.53 10.01 6.58
C HIS A 482 31.09 10.54 6.70
N GLN A 483 30.24 9.79 7.41
CA GLN A 483 28.84 10.12 7.62
C GLN A 483 28.64 10.54 9.08
N GLU A 484 28.08 11.73 9.28
CA GLU A 484 27.70 12.27 10.56
C GLU A 484 26.19 12.32 10.67
N LEU A 485 25.60 11.60 11.64
CA LEU A 485 24.17 11.65 11.89
C LEU A 485 23.76 13.04 12.38
N VAL A 486 22.72 13.59 11.78
CA VAL A 486 22.11 14.87 12.17
C VAL A 486 20.57 14.70 12.26
N ARG A 487 19.88 15.67 12.85
CA ARG A 487 18.44 15.61 13.08
C ARG A 487 17.73 16.93 12.83
N GLY A 488 16.41 16.89 12.75
CA GLY A 488 15.55 18.07 12.65
C GLY A 488 15.51 18.70 11.27
N ALA A 489 15.65 17.91 10.22
CA ALA A 489 15.56 18.37 8.84
C ALA A 489 14.11 18.35 8.31
N ILE A 490 13.79 19.30 7.43
CA ILE A 490 12.65 19.27 6.52
C ILE A 490 13.11 19.70 5.14
N PHE A 491 12.40 19.26 4.11
CA PHE A 491 12.63 19.73 2.73
C PHE A 491 11.71 20.91 2.40
N GLY A 492 12.27 21.93 1.76
CA GLY A 492 11.52 23.10 1.29
C GLY A 492 10.89 22.90 -0.08
N ASP A 493 11.49 22.07 -0.93
CA ASP A 493 11.18 21.94 -2.35
C ASP A 493 11.18 20.50 -2.89
N LEU A 494 11.03 19.49 -2.02
CA LEU A 494 10.90 18.09 -2.43
C LEU A 494 9.44 17.83 -2.90
N ASP A 495 9.21 18.00 -4.18
CA ASP A 495 7.91 17.87 -4.84
C ASP A 495 8.01 17.19 -6.23
N THR A 496 6.91 17.14 -6.97
CA THR A 496 6.89 16.56 -8.33
C THR A 496 7.74 17.32 -9.34
N ARG A 497 8.06 18.59 -9.09
CA ARG A 497 8.91 19.41 -9.98
C ARG A 497 10.37 19.08 -9.76
N SER A 498 10.80 18.97 -8.51
CA SER A 498 12.17 18.55 -8.18
C SER A 498 12.45 17.11 -8.64
N LEU A 499 11.49 16.20 -8.51
CA LEU A 499 11.59 14.84 -9.09
C LEU A 499 11.87 14.88 -10.59
N ARG A 500 11.17 15.72 -11.33
CA ARG A 500 11.32 15.82 -12.79
C ARG A 500 12.61 16.52 -13.22
N ASN A 501 13.04 17.55 -12.48
CA ASN A 501 14.08 18.48 -12.96
C ASN A 501 15.42 18.29 -12.24
N ASN A 502 15.41 17.90 -10.95
CA ASN A 502 16.60 17.90 -10.10
C ASN A 502 17.11 16.50 -9.78
N LEU A 503 16.35 15.44 -10.10
CA LEU A 503 16.80 14.06 -9.96
C LEU A 503 17.71 13.72 -11.12
N ILE A 504 18.97 13.34 -10.84
CA ILE A 504 20.04 13.23 -11.84
C ILE A 504 20.72 11.86 -11.91
N ALA A 505 20.42 10.96 -10.97
CA ALA A 505 20.93 9.58 -11.00
C ALA A 505 20.07 8.65 -10.15
N ALA A 506 20.13 7.36 -10.49
CA ALA A 506 19.53 6.28 -9.71
C ALA A 506 20.50 5.12 -9.54
N GLY A 507 20.36 4.36 -8.44
CA GLY A 507 21.21 3.23 -8.11
C GLY A 507 20.82 1.92 -8.80
N ASP A 508 21.70 0.91 -8.69
CA ASP A 508 21.46 -0.49 -9.06
C ASP A 508 20.93 -1.34 -7.90
N ASP A 509 20.89 -0.76 -6.71
CA ASP A 509 20.30 -1.27 -5.48
C ASP A 509 18.77 -1.17 -5.51
N PHE A 510 18.10 -1.76 -4.52
CA PHE A 510 16.66 -1.59 -4.37
C PHE A 510 16.20 -1.85 -2.94
N SER A 511 15.07 -1.28 -2.59
CA SER A 511 14.28 -1.62 -1.41
C SER A 511 12.86 -1.96 -1.79
N VAL A 512 12.26 -2.91 -1.06
CA VAL A 512 10.83 -3.21 -1.11
C VAL A 512 10.19 -2.71 0.16
N LYS A 513 9.23 -1.81 0.05
CA LYS A 513 8.40 -1.38 1.17
C LYS A 513 6.99 -1.90 0.96
N ASN A 514 6.60 -2.82 1.82
CA ASN A 514 5.27 -3.40 1.86
C ASN A 514 4.37 -2.57 2.77
N HIS A 515 3.18 -2.22 2.29
CA HIS A 515 2.17 -1.49 3.03
C HIS A 515 0.94 -2.36 3.19
N LEU A 516 0.48 -2.55 4.43
CA LEU A 516 -0.72 -3.32 4.74
C LEU A 516 -1.93 -2.43 5.07
N LEU A 517 -1.69 -1.19 5.49
CA LEU A 517 -2.77 -0.26 5.83
C LEU A 517 -3.67 0.03 4.62
N ASN A 518 -4.98 -0.09 4.82
CA ASN A 518 -6.05 0.17 3.85
C ASN A 518 -6.14 -0.83 2.70
N ILE A 519 -5.20 -0.79 1.75
CA ILE A 519 -5.10 -1.69 0.60
C ILE A 519 -3.66 -2.20 0.57
N PRO A 520 -3.44 -3.53 0.64
CA PRO A 520 -2.09 -4.08 0.52
C PRO A 520 -1.46 -3.69 -0.81
N HIS A 521 -0.28 -3.09 -0.76
CA HIS A 521 0.51 -2.74 -1.93
C HIS A 521 2.00 -2.70 -1.61
N SER A 522 2.83 -2.72 -2.63
CA SER A 522 4.29 -2.66 -2.48
C SER A 522 4.89 -1.56 -3.34
N ILE A 523 5.94 -0.94 -2.83
CA ILE A 523 6.73 0.05 -3.54
C ILE A 523 8.17 -0.47 -3.64
N VAL A 524 8.70 -0.53 -4.86
CA VAL A 524 10.06 -0.97 -5.14
C VAL A 524 10.81 0.16 -5.83
N THR A 525 11.90 0.61 -5.22
CA THR A 525 12.68 1.74 -5.77
C THR A 525 14.16 1.55 -5.57
N PRO A 526 15.00 2.10 -6.47
CA PRO A 526 16.45 2.25 -6.26
C PRO A 526 16.77 3.45 -5.34
N SER A 527 18.03 3.59 -4.94
CA SER A 527 18.55 4.86 -4.44
C SER A 527 18.49 5.94 -5.51
N ILE A 528 18.32 7.19 -5.10
CA ILE A 528 18.20 8.32 -6.02
C ILE A 528 19.01 9.54 -5.54
N LEU A 529 19.60 10.27 -6.48
CA LEU A 529 20.40 11.45 -6.21
C LEU A 529 19.78 12.69 -6.87
N PHE A 530 19.53 13.69 -6.07
CA PHE A 530 19.14 15.01 -6.52
C PHE A 530 20.37 15.92 -6.62
N ASP A 531 20.42 16.68 -7.68
CA ASP A 531 21.45 17.69 -7.87
C ASP A 531 21.37 18.81 -6.83
N GLU A 532 20.16 19.25 -6.54
CA GLU A 532 19.91 20.31 -5.57
C GLU A 532 18.54 20.14 -4.89
N LEU A 533 18.53 20.22 -3.57
CA LEU A 533 17.35 20.37 -2.74
C LEU A 533 17.62 21.34 -1.59
N GLU A 534 16.55 21.99 -1.16
CA GLU A 534 16.58 22.87 0.01
C GLU A 534 16.27 22.05 1.28
N VAL A 535 17.22 22.02 2.20
CA VAL A 535 17.06 21.40 3.53
C VAL A 535 17.08 22.50 4.58
N LYS A 536 16.04 22.54 5.40
CA LYS A 536 15.86 23.54 6.47
C LYS A 536 15.76 22.86 7.83
N ARG A 537 16.07 23.61 8.86
CA ARG A 537 15.80 23.19 10.23
C ARG A 537 14.29 23.25 10.50
N ALA A 538 13.73 22.14 10.98
CA ALA A 538 12.34 22.07 11.40
C ALA A 538 12.08 22.98 12.62
N ASN A 539 10.96 23.69 12.61
CA ASN A 539 10.43 24.31 13.82
C ASN A 539 9.91 23.21 14.75
N GLN A 540 10.41 23.17 15.98
CA GLN A 540 10.11 22.09 16.90
C GLN A 540 9.38 22.60 18.14
N SER A 541 8.53 21.72 18.70
CA SER A 541 8.04 21.90 20.07
C SER A 541 9.22 21.88 21.03
N LYS A 542 9.23 22.81 21.98
CA LYS A 542 10.26 22.90 23.03
C LYS A 542 9.75 22.32 24.35
N GLU A 543 8.72 21.49 24.30
CA GLU A 543 8.23 20.80 25.50
C GLU A 543 9.28 19.78 25.94
N LYS A 544 9.78 19.97 27.16
CA LYS A 544 10.77 19.05 27.75
C LYS A 544 10.10 18.11 28.72
N LEU A 545 10.68 16.91 28.85
CA LEU A 545 10.35 15.99 29.94
C LEU A 545 10.63 16.62 31.30
N PRO A 546 9.99 16.12 32.37
CA PRO A 546 10.27 16.58 33.74
C PRO A 546 11.74 16.44 34.08
N GLU A 547 12.30 17.40 34.82
CA GLU A 547 13.72 17.42 35.19
C GLU A 547 14.12 16.34 36.22
N TYR A 548 13.16 15.65 36.86
CA TYR A 548 13.45 14.54 37.77
C TYR A 548 13.63 13.23 37.00
N PRO A 549 14.51 12.33 37.46
CA PRO A 549 14.80 11.10 36.72
C PRO A 549 13.57 10.18 36.65
N PRO A 550 13.40 9.39 35.55
CA PRO A 550 12.33 8.42 35.44
C PRO A 550 12.44 7.33 36.54
N PRO A 551 11.33 6.70 36.95
CA PRO A 551 11.30 5.75 38.07
C PRO A 551 12.13 4.47 37.85
N LEU A 552 12.65 4.28 36.64
CA LEU A 552 13.45 3.12 36.23
C LEU A 552 14.94 3.26 36.55
N VAL A 553 15.40 4.42 37.00
CA VAL A 553 16.75 4.57 37.49
C VAL A 553 16.90 3.73 38.77
N SER A 554 17.78 2.75 38.72
CA SER A 554 17.95 1.72 39.74
C SER A 554 18.04 2.32 41.18
N LYS A 555 17.55 1.58 42.19
CA LYS A 555 17.62 1.97 43.60
C LYS A 555 19.04 2.41 44.04
N SER A 556 20.10 1.93 43.39
CA SER A 556 21.48 2.34 43.60
C SER A 556 21.78 3.80 43.25
N ALA A 557 21.15 4.34 42.20
CA ALA A 557 21.31 5.74 41.82
C ALA A 557 20.52 6.67 42.77
N ILE A 558 19.35 6.23 43.24
CA ILE A 558 18.54 6.98 44.24
C ILE A 558 19.26 7.07 45.56
N GLN A 559 19.97 6.02 46.00
CA GLN A 559 20.78 6.04 47.23
C GLN A 559 21.98 6.97 47.13
N GLN A 560 22.61 7.12 45.97
CA GLN A 560 23.71 8.07 45.78
C GLN A 560 23.25 9.53 45.81
N VAL A 561 22.07 9.86 45.30
CA VAL A 561 21.51 11.22 45.39
C VAL A 561 21.03 11.55 46.82
N SER A 562 20.52 10.56 47.54
CA SER A 562 20.12 10.71 48.95
C SER A 562 21.31 10.83 49.93
N ALA A 563 22.46 10.27 49.57
CA ALA A 563 23.68 10.35 50.36
C ALA A 563 24.50 11.64 50.11
N ALA A 564 24.14 12.40 49.05
CA ALA A 564 24.77 13.66 48.67
C ALA A 564 24.02 14.92 49.18
N LYS A 565 22.90 14.73 49.89
CA LYS A 565 22.19 15.74 50.67
C LYS A 565 22.42 15.53 52.17
#